data_f5fda24fe83ad9fea9be1ff3f37b546e
#
_entry.id   f5fda24fe83ad9fea9be1ff3f37b546e
#
_cell.length_a   1.000
_cell.length_b   1.000
_cell.length_c   1.000
_cell.angle_alpha   90.00
_cell.angle_beta   90.00
_cell.angle_gamma   90.00
#
_symmetry.space_group_name_H-M   'P 1'
#
loop_
_entity.id
_entity.type
_entity.pdbx_description
1 polymer ?
#
loop_
_entity_poly.entity_id
_entity_poly.type
_entity_poly.pdbx_seq_one_letter_code
_entity_poly.pdbx_strand_id
1 'polypeptide(L)'
;MALLHCGFTSSRVISTLYALNYGQPAWMVGVILSTYAAIPALISIHVGKFIDKIGVRIPITVSFLMISAACLMPILFPYEKFGFWPIIVTSLLAGTGFVFTLISGQGLIGHLSNNKNRATAFTYQSIAFSISGSTGPVVAGYLIDHGSYYWAFGGALTFALLGGGIFLFQARALPSAFNKSQAKDNRHHSAFELFKDEKVRNVLLASAFVSMAWDLQAFMIPVYGTEIGLDAVAIGWLLSTFPICTFAVRVFMPILSQIFKEWSIIIFVMISAGLTYIVFPFTTSLTLLFLLCGWLGASLGASQPNVLSLLHQVTPDGRVGEAIGIRTMLMNASHAILPLLFGFGGSVIGAASAFWATGALMVGGGAKIGYSVRNMRDPAEKLVEDKAIEREENIDFKKNDK
;
A
#
# COMPACT_ATOMS: atom_id res chain seq x y z
N MET A 1 -12.93 -2.84 12.30
CA MET A 1 -11.96 -2.88 11.18
C MET A 1 -10.65 -2.16 11.50
N ALA A 2 -10.65 -0.88 11.91
CA ALA A 2 -9.42 -0.15 12.24
C ALA A 2 -8.56 -0.85 13.30
N LEU A 3 -9.15 -1.35 14.38
CA LEU A 3 -8.43 -2.08 15.43
C LEU A 3 -7.83 -3.41 14.92
N LEU A 4 -8.54 -4.17 14.08
CA LEU A 4 -7.98 -5.36 13.45
C LEU A 4 -6.81 -5.02 12.51
N HIS A 5 -6.91 -3.88 11.82
CA HIS A 5 -5.80 -3.36 11.02
C HIS A 5 -4.61 -2.90 11.89
N CYS A 6 -4.85 -2.28 13.07
CA CYS A 6 -3.77 -2.01 14.03
C CYS A 6 -3.05 -3.29 14.45
N GLY A 7 -3.79 -4.34 14.82
CA GLY A 7 -3.21 -5.64 15.17
C GLY A 7 -2.37 -6.22 14.03
N PHE A 8 -2.89 -6.17 12.79
CA PHE A 8 -2.19 -6.62 11.59
C PHE A 8 -0.91 -5.81 11.33
N THR A 9 -0.97 -4.47 11.33
CA THR A 9 0.19 -3.62 11.04
C THR A 9 1.24 -3.70 12.15
N SER A 10 0.82 -3.78 13.43
CA SER A 10 1.72 -4.04 14.54
C SER A 10 2.43 -5.39 14.38
N SER A 11 1.69 -6.48 14.14
CA SER A 11 2.29 -7.82 13.98
C SER A 11 3.31 -7.86 12.85
N ARG A 12 3.07 -7.14 11.75
CA ARG A 12 3.99 -7.05 10.61
C ARG A 12 5.32 -6.39 11.00
N VAL A 13 5.27 -5.27 11.72
CA VAL A 13 6.47 -4.55 12.19
C VAL A 13 7.22 -5.37 13.24
N ILE A 14 6.50 -5.94 14.22
CA ILE A 14 7.09 -6.76 15.27
C ILE A 14 7.80 -7.98 14.68
N SER A 15 7.17 -8.69 13.74
CA SER A 15 7.75 -9.86 13.08
C SER A 15 9.03 -9.53 12.33
N THR A 16 9.07 -8.38 11.66
CA THR A 16 10.26 -7.89 10.96
C THR A 16 11.40 -7.57 11.92
N LEU A 17 11.13 -6.75 12.95
CA LEU A 17 12.13 -6.34 13.94
C LEU A 17 12.60 -7.53 14.80
N TYR A 18 11.71 -8.47 15.09
CA TYR A 18 12.04 -9.72 15.79
C TYR A 18 13.06 -10.54 14.99
N ALA A 19 12.84 -10.68 13.68
CA ALA A 19 13.78 -11.38 12.81
C ALA A 19 15.16 -10.71 12.80
N LEU A 20 15.20 -9.40 12.65
CA LEU A 20 16.45 -8.62 12.63
C LEU A 20 17.17 -8.68 13.96
N ASN A 21 16.46 -8.61 15.09
CA ASN A 21 17.04 -8.73 16.43
C ASN A 21 17.74 -10.08 16.69
N TYR A 22 17.23 -11.16 16.09
CA TYR A 22 17.88 -12.49 16.14
C TYR A 22 18.93 -12.70 15.04
N GLY A 23 19.42 -11.61 14.41
CA GLY A 23 20.47 -11.65 13.40
C GLY A 23 20.06 -12.31 12.08
N GLN A 24 18.75 -12.41 11.80
CA GLN A 24 18.30 -12.99 10.54
C GLN A 24 18.63 -12.06 9.38
N PRO A 25 19.09 -12.60 8.25
CA PRO A 25 19.43 -11.80 7.08
C PRO A 25 18.19 -11.16 6.43
N ALA A 26 18.38 -10.10 5.65
CA ALA A 26 17.31 -9.36 5.00
C ALA A 26 16.38 -10.24 4.12
N TRP A 27 16.91 -11.33 3.53
CA TRP A 27 16.07 -12.25 2.76
C TRP A 27 15.00 -12.94 3.62
N MET A 28 15.27 -13.21 4.90
CA MET A 28 14.29 -13.79 5.82
C MET A 28 13.16 -12.79 6.12
N VAL A 29 13.49 -11.50 6.27
CA VAL A 29 12.49 -10.42 6.36
C VAL A 29 11.63 -10.40 5.09
N GLY A 30 12.26 -10.57 3.92
CA GLY A 30 11.56 -10.71 2.65
C GLY A 30 10.56 -11.87 2.64
N VAL A 31 10.97 -13.06 3.13
CA VAL A 31 10.10 -14.23 3.27
C VAL A 31 8.92 -13.93 4.20
N ILE A 32 9.18 -13.33 5.37
CA ILE A 32 8.14 -12.98 6.35
C ILE A 32 7.11 -12.06 5.70
N LEU A 33 7.54 -10.96 5.07
CA LEU A 33 6.63 -9.99 4.47
C LEU A 33 5.87 -10.56 3.26
N SER A 34 6.52 -11.42 2.48
CA SER A 34 5.87 -12.12 1.37
C SER A 34 4.81 -13.09 1.86
N THR A 35 5.01 -13.79 2.98
CA THR A 35 4.02 -14.70 3.54
C THR A 35 2.77 -13.99 4.05
N TYR A 36 2.87 -12.71 4.49
CA TYR A 36 1.70 -11.87 4.78
C TYR A 36 0.79 -11.66 3.58
N ALA A 37 1.33 -11.70 2.35
CA ALA A 37 0.59 -11.45 1.12
C ALA A 37 0.32 -12.72 0.28
N ALA A 38 1.07 -13.80 0.49
CA ALA A 38 1.04 -14.99 -0.36
C ALA A 38 -0.34 -15.68 -0.38
N ILE A 39 -0.88 -16.04 0.79
CA ILE A 39 -2.21 -16.64 0.86
C ILE A 39 -3.29 -15.66 0.39
N PRO A 40 -3.33 -14.40 0.88
CA PRO A 40 -4.23 -13.37 0.35
C PRO A 40 -4.25 -13.26 -1.17
N ALA A 41 -3.10 -13.27 -1.83
CA ALA A 41 -3.02 -13.18 -3.28
C ALA A 41 -3.79 -14.33 -3.98
N LEU A 42 -3.71 -15.53 -3.42
CA LEU A 42 -4.35 -16.73 -4.00
C LEU A 42 -5.85 -16.81 -3.70
N ILE A 43 -6.27 -16.40 -2.49
CA ILE A 43 -7.64 -16.66 -2.02
C ILE A 43 -8.60 -15.47 -2.12
N SER A 44 -8.12 -14.24 -2.40
CA SER A 44 -8.93 -13.02 -2.36
C SER A 44 -10.24 -13.13 -3.16
N ILE A 45 -10.21 -13.73 -4.36
CA ILE A 45 -11.40 -13.95 -5.19
C ILE A 45 -12.38 -14.90 -4.50
N HIS A 46 -11.86 -15.98 -3.89
CA HIS A 46 -12.69 -16.96 -3.19
C HIS A 46 -13.30 -16.37 -1.93
N VAL A 47 -12.53 -15.54 -1.20
CA VAL A 47 -13.01 -14.80 -0.03
C VAL A 47 -14.13 -13.83 -0.43
N GLY A 48 -14.01 -13.11 -1.55
CA GLY A 48 -15.08 -12.25 -2.07
C GLY A 48 -16.37 -13.05 -2.32
N LYS A 49 -16.29 -14.14 -3.10
CA LYS A 49 -17.43 -15.03 -3.37
C LYS A 49 -18.04 -15.62 -2.09
N PHE A 50 -17.22 -15.95 -1.11
CA PHE A 50 -17.66 -16.47 0.17
C PHE A 50 -18.45 -15.42 0.97
N ILE A 51 -17.96 -14.16 1.00
CA ILE A 51 -18.62 -13.03 1.65
C ILE A 51 -19.96 -12.73 0.98
N ASP A 52 -20.00 -12.72 -0.36
CA ASP A 52 -21.25 -12.50 -1.12
C ASP A 52 -22.32 -13.54 -0.80
N LYS A 53 -21.89 -14.78 -0.52
CA LYS A 53 -22.80 -15.90 -0.22
C LYS A 53 -23.32 -15.89 1.22
N ILE A 54 -22.45 -15.62 2.20
CA ILE A 54 -22.77 -15.80 3.63
C ILE A 54 -22.81 -14.49 4.44
N GLY A 55 -22.55 -13.34 3.78
CA GLY A 55 -22.48 -12.04 4.42
C GLY A 55 -21.16 -11.83 5.17
N VAL A 56 -21.09 -10.76 5.96
CA VAL A 56 -19.82 -10.29 6.59
C VAL A 56 -19.58 -10.85 7.98
N ARG A 57 -20.58 -11.41 8.66
CA ARG A 57 -20.46 -11.82 10.08
C ARG A 57 -19.41 -12.90 10.28
N ILE A 58 -19.54 -14.02 9.58
CA ILE A 58 -18.62 -15.15 9.69
C ILE A 58 -17.21 -14.78 9.20
N PRO A 59 -17.01 -14.14 8.03
CA PRO A 59 -15.69 -13.73 7.58
C PRO A 59 -14.94 -12.81 8.55
N ILE A 60 -15.60 -11.84 9.17
CA ILE A 60 -14.95 -10.95 10.14
C ILE A 60 -14.64 -11.70 11.45
N THR A 61 -15.50 -12.65 11.88
CA THR A 61 -15.20 -13.51 13.03
C THR A 61 -13.96 -14.37 12.75
N VAL A 62 -13.88 -14.98 11.56
CA VAL A 62 -12.71 -15.76 11.14
C VAL A 62 -11.46 -14.87 11.13
N SER A 63 -11.55 -13.65 10.58
CA SER A 63 -10.46 -12.68 10.58
C SER A 63 -9.96 -12.37 11.99
N PHE A 64 -10.88 -12.05 12.90
CA PHE A 64 -10.57 -11.78 14.30
C PHE A 64 -9.83 -12.94 14.97
N LEU A 65 -10.33 -14.17 14.81
CA LEU A 65 -9.71 -15.37 15.37
C LEU A 65 -8.32 -15.62 14.78
N MET A 66 -8.16 -15.44 13.46
CA MET A 66 -6.87 -15.64 12.78
C MET A 66 -5.83 -14.60 13.21
N ILE A 67 -6.19 -13.31 13.30
CA ILE A 67 -5.26 -12.25 13.74
C ILE A 67 -4.90 -12.45 15.21
N SER A 68 -5.85 -12.82 16.06
CA SER A 68 -5.59 -13.12 17.48
C SER A 68 -4.66 -14.33 17.63
N ALA A 69 -4.92 -15.42 16.90
CA ALA A 69 -4.05 -16.58 16.89
C ALA A 69 -2.65 -16.24 16.38
N ALA A 70 -2.55 -15.41 15.33
CA ALA A 70 -1.27 -14.94 14.81
C ALA A 70 -0.43 -14.23 15.88
N CYS A 71 -1.04 -13.34 16.66
CA CYS A 71 -0.33 -12.63 17.74
C CYS A 71 0.03 -13.55 18.91
N LEU A 72 -0.74 -14.60 19.17
CA LEU A 72 -0.46 -15.56 20.21
C LEU A 72 0.69 -16.52 19.86
N MET A 73 0.92 -16.82 18.57
CA MET A 73 1.93 -17.79 18.11
C MET A 73 3.31 -17.53 18.70
N PRO A 74 3.93 -16.34 18.56
CA PRO A 74 5.27 -16.09 19.09
C PRO A 74 5.31 -16.05 20.63
N ILE A 75 4.19 -15.76 21.29
CA ILE A 75 4.09 -15.74 22.76
C ILE A 75 4.09 -17.17 23.31
N LEU A 76 3.33 -18.08 22.68
CA LEU A 76 3.21 -19.47 23.11
C LEU A 76 4.38 -20.34 22.65
N PHE A 77 4.97 -20.00 21.51
CA PHE A 77 6.06 -20.72 20.88
C PHE A 77 7.27 -19.80 20.67
N PRO A 78 8.04 -19.49 21.73
CA PRO A 78 9.17 -18.58 21.66
C PRO A 78 10.30 -19.15 20.79
N TYR A 79 11.06 -18.23 20.17
CA TYR A 79 12.14 -18.55 19.22
C TYR A 79 13.18 -19.48 19.81
N GLU A 80 13.53 -19.31 21.09
CA GLU A 80 14.59 -20.06 21.79
C GLU A 80 14.31 -21.58 21.81
N LYS A 81 13.04 -21.96 21.78
CA LYS A 81 12.60 -23.38 21.83
C LYS A 81 12.16 -23.92 20.48
N PHE A 82 11.56 -23.08 19.66
CA PHE A 82 10.85 -23.49 18.45
C PHE A 82 11.45 -22.91 17.17
N GLY A 83 12.50 -22.08 17.24
CA GLY A 83 13.09 -21.45 16.08
C GLY A 83 12.15 -20.43 15.42
N PHE A 84 12.26 -20.29 14.10
CA PHE A 84 11.62 -19.18 13.35
C PHE A 84 10.24 -19.50 12.77
N TRP A 85 9.80 -20.77 12.78
CA TRP A 85 8.52 -21.14 12.18
C TRP A 85 7.29 -20.43 12.79
N PRO A 86 7.23 -20.09 14.11
CA PRO A 86 6.08 -19.39 14.67
C PRO A 86 5.85 -18.02 14.02
N ILE A 87 6.90 -17.30 13.64
CA ILE A 87 6.80 -16.01 12.94
C ILE A 87 6.24 -16.21 11.52
N ILE A 88 6.63 -17.28 10.82
CA ILE A 88 6.06 -17.59 9.50
C ILE A 88 4.56 -17.89 9.62
N VAL A 89 4.17 -18.69 10.62
CA VAL A 89 2.74 -18.96 10.88
C VAL A 89 1.98 -17.69 11.26
N THR A 90 2.58 -16.82 12.09
CA THR A 90 2.03 -15.48 12.39
C THR A 90 1.76 -14.71 11.11
N SER A 91 2.72 -14.64 10.19
CA SER A 91 2.60 -13.93 8.93
C SER A 91 1.47 -14.47 8.06
N LEU A 92 1.38 -15.79 7.92
CA LEU A 92 0.32 -16.46 7.16
C LEU A 92 -1.06 -16.20 7.75
N LEU A 93 -1.22 -16.36 9.08
CA LEU A 93 -2.49 -16.16 9.77
C LEU A 93 -2.92 -14.69 9.75
N ALA A 94 -2.02 -13.76 10.08
CA ALA A 94 -2.35 -12.34 10.11
C ALA A 94 -2.70 -11.80 8.72
N GLY A 95 -1.93 -12.17 7.69
CA GLY A 95 -2.20 -11.78 6.31
C GLY A 95 -3.55 -12.31 5.82
N THR A 96 -3.79 -13.61 6.02
CA THR A 96 -5.06 -14.25 5.65
C THR A 96 -6.23 -13.64 6.43
N GLY A 97 -6.09 -13.44 7.74
CA GLY A 97 -7.12 -12.79 8.56
C GLY A 97 -7.43 -11.38 8.06
N PHE A 98 -6.41 -10.59 7.74
CA PHE A 98 -6.61 -9.22 7.28
C PHE A 98 -7.36 -9.14 5.94
N VAL A 99 -7.13 -10.06 4.98
CA VAL A 99 -7.88 -10.05 3.72
C VAL A 99 -9.39 -10.28 3.93
N PHE A 100 -9.77 -11.12 4.89
CA PHE A 100 -11.17 -11.27 5.28
C PHE A 100 -11.76 -9.95 5.83
N THR A 101 -11.03 -9.25 6.71
CA THR A 101 -11.45 -7.92 7.21
C THR A 101 -11.59 -6.91 6.08
N LEU A 102 -10.61 -6.83 5.18
CA LEU A 102 -10.55 -5.85 4.11
C LEU A 102 -11.72 -6.01 3.13
N ILE A 103 -11.91 -7.23 2.59
CA ILE A 103 -12.95 -7.51 1.60
C ILE A 103 -14.34 -7.39 2.23
N SER A 104 -14.53 -7.89 3.47
CA SER A 104 -15.81 -7.75 4.19
C SER A 104 -16.19 -6.29 4.39
N GLY A 105 -15.23 -5.46 4.76
CA GLY A 105 -15.50 -4.04 4.97
C GLY A 105 -15.81 -3.29 3.69
N GLN A 106 -15.08 -3.55 2.63
CA GLN A 106 -15.36 -2.95 1.32
C GLN A 106 -16.73 -3.40 0.80
N GLY A 107 -17.07 -4.69 0.95
CA GLY A 107 -18.38 -5.23 0.61
C GLY A 107 -19.50 -4.59 1.43
N LEU A 108 -19.31 -4.44 2.75
CA LEU A 108 -20.29 -3.80 3.63
C LEU A 108 -20.51 -2.33 3.26
N ILE A 109 -19.42 -1.57 3.02
CA ILE A 109 -19.50 -0.18 2.57
C ILE A 109 -20.24 -0.11 1.23
N GLY A 110 -19.91 -0.96 0.28
CA GLY A 110 -20.57 -1.01 -1.03
C GLY A 110 -22.06 -1.30 -0.93
N HIS A 111 -22.47 -2.16 0.01
CA HIS A 111 -23.85 -2.56 0.22
C HIS A 111 -24.70 -1.52 0.98
N LEU A 112 -24.13 -0.91 2.02
CA LEU A 112 -24.85 0.06 2.86
C LEU A 112 -24.84 1.48 2.30
N SER A 113 -23.96 1.78 1.33
CA SER A 113 -23.85 3.09 0.73
C SER A 113 -24.66 3.20 -0.57
N ASN A 114 -25.22 4.37 -0.83
CA ASN A 114 -25.83 4.74 -2.10
C ASN A 114 -24.85 5.56 -2.98
N ASN A 115 -25.20 5.84 -4.21
CA ASN A 115 -24.34 6.58 -5.14
C ASN A 115 -23.92 7.97 -4.63
N LYS A 116 -24.71 8.60 -3.72
CA LYS A 116 -24.43 9.94 -3.19
C LYS A 116 -23.40 9.92 -2.05
N ASN A 117 -23.38 8.87 -1.21
CA ASN A 117 -22.54 8.82 -0.01
C ASN A 117 -21.43 7.75 -0.08
N ARG A 118 -21.35 6.94 -1.15
CA ARG A 118 -20.36 5.86 -1.29
C ARG A 118 -18.92 6.36 -1.22
N ALA A 119 -18.61 7.44 -1.94
CA ALA A 119 -17.29 8.04 -1.93
C ALA A 119 -16.89 8.50 -0.51
N THR A 120 -17.82 9.14 0.21
CA THR A 120 -17.61 9.58 1.60
C THR A 120 -17.38 8.39 2.54
N ALA A 121 -18.11 7.29 2.37
CA ALA A 121 -17.95 6.08 3.18
C ALA A 121 -16.57 5.42 2.96
N PHE A 122 -16.09 5.33 1.72
CA PHE A 122 -14.73 4.88 1.42
C PHE A 122 -13.65 5.84 1.93
N THR A 123 -13.92 7.15 1.95
CA THR A 123 -13.03 8.14 2.56
C THR A 123 -12.87 7.88 4.06
N TYR A 124 -13.96 7.63 4.80
CA TYR A 124 -13.87 7.26 6.22
C TYR A 124 -13.09 5.97 6.44
N GLN A 125 -13.25 4.96 5.58
CA GLN A 125 -12.43 3.75 5.63
C GLN A 125 -10.95 4.05 5.42
N SER A 126 -10.63 4.90 4.45
CA SER A 126 -9.24 5.32 4.16
C SER A 126 -8.61 6.07 5.34
N ILE A 127 -9.38 6.95 6.00
CA ILE A 127 -8.98 7.65 7.23
C ILE A 127 -8.69 6.64 8.34
N ALA A 128 -9.61 5.71 8.58
CA ALA A 128 -9.45 4.67 9.60
C ALA A 128 -8.20 3.81 9.37
N PHE A 129 -7.89 3.48 8.10
CA PHE A 129 -6.69 2.74 7.75
C PHE A 129 -5.41 3.58 7.88
N SER A 130 -5.45 4.88 7.62
CA SER A 130 -4.30 5.77 7.85
C SER A 130 -3.99 5.88 9.34
N ILE A 131 -5.01 6.08 10.18
CA ILE A 131 -4.85 6.14 11.64
C ILE A 131 -4.28 4.82 12.17
N SER A 132 -4.88 3.70 11.80
CA SER A 132 -4.44 2.39 12.27
C SER A 132 -3.06 1.99 11.72
N GLY A 133 -2.76 2.37 10.47
CA GLY A 133 -1.45 2.18 9.85
C GLY A 133 -0.33 2.97 10.52
N SER A 134 -0.67 4.11 11.16
CA SER A 134 0.28 4.91 11.95
C SER A 134 0.37 4.42 13.39
N THR A 135 -0.77 4.12 14.03
CA THR A 135 -0.83 3.73 15.44
C THR A 135 -0.14 2.38 15.67
N GLY A 136 -0.33 1.42 14.77
CA GLY A 136 0.24 0.07 14.90
C GLY A 136 1.76 0.06 15.07
N PRO A 137 2.54 0.62 14.13
CA PRO A 137 3.99 0.69 14.22
C PRO A 137 4.52 1.45 15.43
N VAL A 138 3.90 2.59 15.79
CA VAL A 138 4.31 3.38 16.98
C VAL A 138 4.15 2.58 18.25
N VAL A 139 2.98 1.98 18.47
CA VAL A 139 2.72 1.16 19.66
C VAL A 139 3.65 -0.06 19.68
N ALA A 140 3.85 -0.71 18.53
CA ALA A 140 4.77 -1.83 18.43
C ALA A 140 6.19 -1.44 18.84
N GLY A 141 6.74 -0.36 18.27
CA GLY A 141 8.09 0.13 18.60
C GLY A 141 8.22 0.49 20.09
N TYR A 142 7.26 1.23 20.63
CA TYR A 142 7.26 1.59 22.06
C TYR A 142 7.29 0.37 22.99
N LEU A 143 6.45 -0.64 22.70
CA LEU A 143 6.37 -1.86 23.52
C LEU A 143 7.61 -2.75 23.37
N ILE A 144 8.30 -2.73 22.24
CA ILE A 144 9.57 -3.44 22.04
C ILE A 144 10.66 -2.82 22.93
N ASP A 145 10.84 -1.49 22.86
CA ASP A 145 11.96 -0.82 23.54
C ASP A 145 11.78 -0.72 25.04
N HIS A 146 10.52 -0.56 25.55
CA HIS A 146 10.23 -0.44 26.98
C HIS A 146 9.81 -1.76 27.64
N GLY A 147 9.71 -2.84 26.87
CA GLY A 147 9.32 -4.15 27.39
C GLY A 147 10.06 -5.28 26.68
N SER A 148 9.38 -5.90 25.74
CA SER A 148 9.97 -6.97 24.92
C SER A 148 9.11 -7.22 23.68
N TYR A 149 9.60 -8.03 22.76
CA TYR A 149 8.82 -8.48 21.60
C TYR A 149 7.53 -9.21 22.01
N TYR A 150 7.53 -9.93 23.13
CA TYR A 150 6.33 -10.60 23.66
C TYR A 150 5.27 -9.59 24.14
N TRP A 151 5.69 -8.51 24.79
CA TRP A 151 4.80 -7.39 25.14
C TRP A 151 4.21 -6.73 23.89
N ALA A 152 5.01 -6.56 22.84
CA ALA A 152 4.55 -5.98 21.60
C ALA A 152 3.51 -6.87 20.89
N PHE A 153 3.73 -8.20 20.82
CA PHE A 153 2.71 -9.13 20.33
C PHE A 153 1.46 -9.15 21.22
N GLY A 154 1.61 -9.00 22.54
CA GLY A 154 0.49 -8.82 23.48
C GLY A 154 -0.31 -7.54 23.20
N GLY A 155 0.35 -6.44 22.89
CA GLY A 155 -0.29 -5.19 22.45
C GLY A 155 -1.05 -5.35 21.14
N ALA A 156 -0.44 -6.02 20.15
CA ALA A 156 -1.11 -6.34 18.88
C ALA A 156 -2.34 -7.25 19.10
N LEU A 157 -2.24 -8.23 20.00
CA LEU A 157 -3.35 -9.08 20.41
C LEU A 157 -4.48 -8.26 21.06
N THR A 158 -4.14 -7.30 21.92
CA THR A 158 -5.13 -6.42 22.57
C THR A 158 -5.94 -5.65 21.52
N PHE A 159 -5.30 -5.10 20.49
CA PHE A 159 -6.02 -4.47 19.37
C PHE A 159 -6.97 -5.45 18.67
N ALA A 160 -6.53 -6.67 18.41
CA ALA A 160 -7.36 -7.68 17.78
C ALA A 160 -8.56 -8.06 18.66
N LEU A 161 -8.34 -8.30 19.96
CA LEU A 161 -9.38 -8.66 20.92
C LEU A 161 -10.41 -7.53 21.10
N LEU A 162 -9.97 -6.27 21.21
CA LEU A 162 -10.87 -5.12 21.28
C LEU A 162 -11.68 -4.97 20.00
N GLY A 163 -11.03 -5.11 18.84
CA GLY A 163 -11.71 -5.03 17.53
C GLY A 163 -12.73 -6.14 17.35
N GLY A 164 -12.38 -7.38 17.71
CA GLY A 164 -13.26 -8.53 17.67
C GLY A 164 -14.41 -8.43 18.69
N GLY A 165 -14.13 -7.96 19.92
CA GLY A 165 -15.15 -7.76 20.95
C GLY A 165 -16.19 -6.74 20.52
N ILE A 166 -15.79 -5.56 20.05
CA ILE A 166 -16.71 -4.54 19.50
C ILE A 166 -17.53 -5.12 18.34
N PHE A 167 -16.87 -5.86 17.43
CA PHE A 167 -17.56 -6.47 16.31
C PHE A 167 -18.61 -7.50 16.77
N LEU A 168 -18.27 -8.41 17.67
CA LEU A 168 -19.19 -9.43 18.19
C LEU A 168 -20.40 -8.82 18.89
N PHE A 169 -20.20 -7.72 19.61
CA PHE A 169 -21.28 -6.98 20.26
C PHE A 169 -22.25 -6.39 19.23
N GLN A 170 -21.74 -5.90 18.10
CA GLN A 170 -22.53 -5.28 17.03
C GLN A 170 -22.94 -6.26 15.92
N ALA A 171 -22.46 -7.51 15.95
CA ALA A 171 -22.62 -8.46 14.85
C ALA A 171 -24.11 -8.74 14.51
N ARG A 172 -25.00 -8.64 15.50
CA ARG A 172 -26.45 -8.86 15.31
C ARG A 172 -27.10 -7.79 14.41
N ALA A 173 -26.56 -6.57 14.37
CA ALA A 173 -27.05 -5.47 13.56
C ALA A 173 -26.58 -5.53 12.11
N LEU A 174 -25.59 -6.38 11.78
CA LEU A 174 -25.02 -6.47 10.44
C LEU A 174 -25.80 -7.45 9.55
N PRO A 175 -25.85 -7.21 8.21
CA PRO A 175 -26.53 -8.10 7.29
C PRO A 175 -25.93 -9.51 7.29
N SER A 176 -26.81 -10.51 7.27
CA SER A 176 -26.43 -11.93 7.25
C SER A 176 -26.15 -12.47 5.85
N ALA A 177 -26.56 -11.75 4.81
CA ALA A 177 -26.25 -12.04 3.42
C ALA A 177 -26.41 -10.76 2.58
N PHE A 178 -25.70 -10.67 1.47
CA PHE A 178 -25.90 -9.62 0.48
C PHE A 178 -26.87 -10.11 -0.60
N ASN A 179 -27.85 -9.28 -0.97
CA ASN A 179 -28.68 -9.56 -2.12
C ASN A 179 -27.81 -9.57 -3.38
N LYS A 180 -27.90 -10.65 -4.16
CA LYS A 180 -27.23 -10.77 -5.46
C LYS A 180 -27.66 -9.62 -6.36
N SER A 181 -26.90 -8.56 -6.41
CA SER A 181 -26.92 -7.66 -7.56
C SER A 181 -26.39 -8.46 -8.74
N GLN A 182 -27.17 -8.51 -9.82
CA GLN A 182 -26.87 -9.23 -11.05
C GLN A 182 -25.50 -8.81 -11.58
N ALA A 183 -24.48 -9.61 -11.35
CA ALA A 183 -23.28 -9.57 -12.16
C ALA A 183 -23.71 -9.96 -13.59
N LYS A 184 -23.89 -8.98 -14.46
CA LYS A 184 -24.06 -9.21 -15.88
C LYS A 184 -22.82 -9.96 -16.35
N ASP A 185 -23.04 -11.17 -16.78
CA ASP A 185 -22.11 -12.07 -17.45
C ASP A 185 -21.57 -11.35 -18.70
N ASN A 186 -20.41 -10.74 -18.61
CA ASN A 186 -19.76 -10.09 -19.74
C ASN A 186 -18.73 -11.04 -20.33
N ARG A 187 -19.08 -11.57 -21.47
CA ARG A 187 -18.36 -12.26 -22.55
C ARG A 187 -16.84 -12.33 -22.43
N HIS A 188 -16.33 -13.51 -22.74
CA HIS A 188 -14.94 -13.95 -22.84
C HIS A 188 -14.03 -13.06 -23.72
N HIS A 189 -13.66 -11.88 -23.27
CA HIS A 189 -12.51 -11.17 -23.78
C HIS A 189 -11.32 -11.43 -22.85
N SER A 190 -10.17 -11.80 -23.41
CA SER A 190 -8.97 -12.01 -22.60
C SER A 190 -8.57 -10.71 -21.92
N ALA A 191 -8.38 -10.76 -20.61
CA ALA A 191 -7.88 -9.63 -19.83
C ALA A 191 -6.57 -9.05 -20.40
N PHE A 192 -5.76 -9.91 -21.00
CA PHE A 192 -4.49 -9.53 -21.65
C PHE A 192 -4.63 -8.63 -22.88
N GLU A 193 -5.81 -8.54 -23.51
CA GLU A 193 -6.05 -7.59 -24.58
C GLU A 193 -5.94 -6.14 -24.14
N LEU A 194 -6.29 -5.84 -22.89
CA LEU A 194 -6.15 -4.49 -22.33
C LEU A 194 -4.69 -4.02 -22.26
N PHE A 195 -3.73 -4.91 -22.19
CA PHE A 195 -2.31 -4.54 -22.29
C PHE A 195 -1.85 -4.11 -23.70
N LYS A 196 -2.63 -4.40 -24.75
CA LYS A 196 -2.33 -3.95 -26.11
C LYS A 196 -2.60 -2.46 -26.27
N ASP A 197 -3.58 -1.93 -25.54
CA ASP A 197 -3.82 -0.48 -25.50
C ASP A 197 -2.69 0.22 -24.73
N GLU A 198 -2.01 1.15 -25.41
CA GLU A 198 -0.84 1.84 -24.84
C GLU A 198 -1.20 2.70 -23.64
N LYS A 199 -2.37 3.37 -23.65
CA LYS A 199 -2.83 4.22 -22.57
C LYS A 199 -3.12 3.37 -21.32
N VAL A 200 -3.89 2.29 -21.47
CA VAL A 200 -4.22 1.36 -20.38
C VAL A 200 -2.94 0.72 -19.84
N ARG A 201 -2.04 0.26 -20.70
CA ARG A 201 -0.75 -0.33 -20.31
C ARG A 201 0.08 0.65 -19.47
N ASN A 202 0.18 1.91 -19.88
CA ASN A 202 0.95 2.93 -19.16
C ASN A 202 0.36 3.20 -17.76
N VAL A 203 -0.97 3.24 -17.60
CA VAL A 203 -1.60 3.37 -16.28
C VAL A 203 -1.34 2.15 -15.40
N LEU A 204 -1.44 0.93 -15.96
CA LEU A 204 -1.16 -0.31 -15.23
C LEU A 204 0.31 -0.40 -14.81
N LEU A 205 1.25 -0.02 -15.68
CA LEU A 205 2.69 0.05 -15.35
C LEU A 205 2.96 1.10 -14.27
N ALA A 206 2.39 2.30 -14.38
CA ALA A 206 2.51 3.33 -13.34
C ALA A 206 1.99 2.81 -11.99
N SER A 207 0.84 2.12 -11.99
CA SER A 207 0.29 1.49 -10.78
C SER A 207 1.23 0.43 -10.19
N ALA A 208 1.87 -0.39 -11.03
CA ALA A 208 2.82 -1.41 -10.57
C ALA A 208 4.08 -0.77 -9.95
N PHE A 209 4.66 0.27 -10.57
CA PHE A 209 5.80 1.01 -10.02
C PHE A 209 5.46 1.70 -8.69
N VAL A 210 4.28 2.32 -8.60
CA VAL A 210 3.82 2.92 -7.35
C VAL A 210 3.65 1.85 -6.26
N SER A 211 3.08 0.68 -6.57
CA SER A 211 2.94 -0.42 -5.61
C SER A 211 4.31 -0.93 -5.15
N MET A 212 5.27 -1.07 -6.07
CA MET A 212 6.65 -1.42 -5.77
C MET A 212 7.27 -0.44 -4.76
N ALA A 213 7.05 0.86 -4.95
CA ALA A 213 7.55 1.89 -4.03
C ALA A 213 6.93 1.78 -2.62
N TRP A 214 5.63 1.49 -2.52
CA TRP A 214 4.97 1.22 -1.24
C TRP A 214 5.58 0.02 -0.52
N ASP A 215 5.83 -1.08 -1.25
CA ASP A 215 6.40 -2.29 -0.69
C ASP A 215 7.84 -2.07 -0.23
N LEU A 216 8.64 -1.34 -1.02
CA LEU A 216 10.01 -1.00 -0.67
C LEU A 216 10.05 -0.23 0.65
N GLN A 217 9.23 0.80 0.81
CA GLN A 217 9.17 1.60 2.03
C GLN A 217 8.88 0.72 3.25
N ALA A 218 7.85 -0.12 3.17
CA ALA A 218 7.44 -0.99 4.27
C ALA A 218 8.50 -2.06 4.63
N PHE A 219 9.30 -2.50 3.64
CA PHE A 219 10.37 -3.47 3.80
C PHE A 219 11.67 -2.82 4.29
N MET A 220 12.09 -1.75 3.59
CA MET A 220 13.45 -1.20 3.76
C MET A 220 13.59 -0.31 5.00
N ILE A 221 12.53 0.35 5.48
CA ILE A 221 12.65 1.19 6.67
C ILE A 221 13.09 0.40 7.90
N PRO A 222 12.50 -0.77 8.24
CA PRO A 222 13.00 -1.61 9.33
C PRO A 222 14.42 -2.13 9.08
N VAL A 223 14.70 -2.63 7.87
CA VAL A 223 16.02 -3.21 7.54
C VAL A 223 17.12 -2.14 7.63
N TYR A 224 16.97 -1.03 6.91
CA TYR A 224 17.93 0.05 6.89
C TYR A 224 18.05 0.73 8.26
N GLY A 225 16.92 0.98 8.94
CA GLY A 225 16.90 1.56 10.28
C GLY A 225 17.70 0.73 11.28
N THR A 226 17.59 -0.60 11.24
CA THR A 226 18.37 -1.51 12.07
C THR A 226 19.86 -1.51 11.70
N GLU A 227 20.20 -1.47 10.40
CA GLU A 227 21.61 -1.38 9.93
C GLU A 227 22.32 -0.12 10.44
N ILE A 228 21.62 1.02 10.50
CA ILE A 228 22.19 2.29 11.00
C ILE A 228 22.03 2.47 12.52
N GLY A 229 21.53 1.46 13.22
CA GLY A 229 21.46 1.41 14.68
C GLY A 229 20.31 2.21 15.30
N LEU A 230 19.20 2.43 14.57
CA LEU A 230 18.00 3.05 15.13
C LEU A 230 17.28 2.08 16.07
N ASP A 231 16.72 2.61 17.15
CA ASP A 231 15.83 1.89 18.05
C ASP A 231 14.46 1.57 17.41
N ALA A 232 13.70 0.68 18.01
CA ALA A 232 12.42 0.26 17.48
C ALA A 232 11.38 1.39 17.53
N VAL A 233 11.47 2.31 18.49
CA VAL A 233 10.61 3.51 18.57
C VAL A 233 10.84 4.41 17.37
N ALA A 234 12.08 4.73 17.02
CA ALA A 234 12.39 5.56 15.86
C ALA A 234 11.92 4.91 14.55
N ILE A 235 12.14 3.60 14.38
CA ILE A 235 11.65 2.85 13.22
C ILE A 235 10.12 2.87 13.16
N GLY A 236 9.44 2.68 14.29
CA GLY A 236 7.98 2.75 14.39
C GLY A 236 7.43 4.12 13.97
N TRP A 237 8.07 5.21 14.40
CA TRP A 237 7.70 6.57 14.00
C TRP A 237 7.99 6.85 12.52
N LEU A 238 9.12 6.39 11.99
CA LEU A 238 9.45 6.51 10.55
C LEU A 238 8.40 5.82 9.69
N LEU A 239 8.02 4.58 10.06
CA LEU A 239 6.96 3.84 9.37
C LEU A 239 5.60 4.54 9.46
N SER A 240 5.32 5.22 10.59
CA SER A 240 4.05 5.92 10.83
C SER A 240 3.97 7.27 10.12
N THR A 241 5.10 7.94 9.90
CA THR A 241 5.19 9.21 9.16
C THR A 241 4.62 9.08 7.75
N PHE A 242 4.89 7.97 7.09
CA PHE A 242 4.40 7.72 5.73
C PHE A 242 2.85 7.72 5.63
N PRO A 243 2.07 6.93 6.36
CA PRO A 243 0.62 6.97 6.28
C PRO A 243 0.00 8.27 6.81
N ILE A 244 0.66 8.98 7.74
CA ILE A 244 0.24 10.30 8.20
C ILE A 244 0.31 11.30 7.06
N CYS A 245 1.45 11.40 6.36
CA CYS A 245 1.63 12.30 5.23
C CYS A 245 0.77 11.89 4.02
N THR A 246 0.59 10.59 3.80
CA THR A 246 -0.36 10.06 2.81
C THR A 246 -1.78 10.56 3.07
N PHE A 247 -2.22 10.50 4.32
CA PHE A 247 -3.53 11.01 4.71
C PHE A 247 -3.63 12.52 4.48
N ALA A 248 -2.63 13.29 4.94
CA ALA A 248 -2.61 14.74 4.79
C ALA A 248 -2.78 15.16 3.32
N VAL A 249 -2.00 14.56 2.40
CA VAL A 249 -2.09 14.88 0.96
C VAL A 249 -3.45 14.50 0.38
N ARG A 250 -4.04 13.40 0.79
CA ARG A 250 -5.37 12.98 0.32
C ARG A 250 -6.47 13.98 0.66
N VAL A 251 -6.36 14.69 1.77
CA VAL A 251 -7.28 15.79 2.13
C VAL A 251 -7.20 16.94 1.12
N PHE A 252 -6.00 17.23 0.57
CA PHE A 252 -5.79 18.26 -0.42
C PHE A 252 -6.00 17.82 -1.87
N MET A 253 -6.16 16.53 -2.13
CA MET A 253 -6.34 15.97 -3.49
C MET A 253 -7.48 16.61 -4.29
N PRO A 254 -8.67 16.90 -3.72
CA PRO A 254 -9.74 17.57 -4.48
C PRO A 254 -9.34 18.94 -5.05
N ILE A 255 -8.43 19.64 -4.38
CA ILE A 255 -7.89 20.94 -4.84
C ILE A 255 -6.81 20.69 -5.90
N LEU A 256 -5.88 19.80 -5.64
CA LEU A 256 -4.78 19.46 -6.56
C LEU A 256 -5.28 18.93 -7.91
N SER A 257 -6.32 18.11 -7.90
CA SER A 257 -6.90 17.52 -9.12
C SER A 257 -7.68 18.54 -9.98
N GLN A 258 -8.02 19.72 -9.44
CA GLN A 258 -8.59 20.84 -10.24
C GLN A 258 -7.51 21.64 -10.96
N ILE A 259 -6.28 21.66 -10.42
CA ILE A 259 -5.17 22.46 -10.94
C ILE A 259 -4.31 21.64 -11.91
N PHE A 260 -4.07 20.37 -11.60
CA PHE A 260 -3.15 19.52 -12.34
C PHE A 260 -3.88 18.34 -13.00
N LYS A 261 -3.50 18.02 -14.25
CA LYS A 261 -3.97 16.82 -14.95
C LYS A 261 -3.43 15.56 -14.25
N GLU A 262 -4.22 14.50 -14.18
CA GLU A 262 -3.88 13.25 -13.47
C GLU A 262 -2.54 12.64 -13.95
N TRP A 263 -2.27 12.67 -15.26
CA TRP A 263 -0.99 12.19 -15.81
C TRP A 263 0.21 12.96 -15.26
N SER A 264 0.08 14.28 -15.14
CA SER A 264 1.15 15.14 -14.59
C SER A 264 1.43 14.80 -13.12
N ILE A 265 0.38 14.56 -12.33
CA ILE A 265 0.52 14.15 -10.93
C ILE A 265 1.24 12.80 -10.84
N ILE A 266 0.85 11.80 -11.64
CA ILE A 266 1.47 10.47 -11.59
C ILE A 266 2.93 10.50 -12.01
N ILE A 267 3.27 11.22 -13.08
CA ILE A 267 4.65 11.36 -13.55
C ILE A 267 5.50 12.06 -12.47
N PHE A 268 4.98 13.16 -11.91
CA PHE A 268 5.65 13.87 -10.81
C PHE A 268 5.88 12.96 -9.60
N VAL A 269 4.86 12.19 -9.18
CA VAL A 269 4.97 11.22 -8.08
C VAL A 269 6.05 10.19 -8.35
N MET A 270 6.08 9.61 -9.56
CA MET A 270 7.08 8.59 -9.91
C MET A 270 8.49 9.15 -9.88
N ILE A 271 8.72 10.31 -10.49
CA ILE A 271 10.05 10.94 -10.53
C ILE A 271 10.48 11.38 -9.14
N SER A 272 9.60 12.08 -8.41
CA SER A 272 9.86 12.59 -7.07
C SER A 272 10.15 11.47 -6.06
N ALA A 273 9.31 10.43 -5.99
CA ALA A 273 9.54 9.29 -5.12
C ALA A 273 10.80 8.51 -5.53
N GLY A 274 11.07 8.37 -6.83
CA GLY A 274 12.27 7.73 -7.34
C GLY A 274 13.54 8.46 -6.92
N LEU A 275 13.58 9.79 -7.05
CA LEU A 275 14.70 10.62 -6.58
C LEU A 275 14.87 10.52 -5.07
N THR A 276 13.78 10.49 -4.31
CA THR A 276 13.82 10.32 -2.85
C THR A 276 14.47 8.99 -2.47
N TYR A 277 14.13 7.89 -3.16
CA TYR A 277 14.76 6.60 -2.93
C TYR A 277 16.24 6.58 -3.29
N ILE A 278 16.67 7.28 -4.34
CA ILE A 278 18.09 7.38 -4.68
C ILE A 278 18.88 8.10 -3.57
N VAL A 279 18.28 9.14 -2.97
CA VAL A 279 18.93 9.93 -1.89
C VAL A 279 18.93 9.18 -0.56
N PHE A 280 17.95 8.30 -0.32
CA PHE A 280 17.72 7.66 0.99
C PHE A 280 18.96 7.02 1.62
N PRO A 281 19.78 6.20 0.91
CA PRO A 281 20.95 5.54 1.50
C PRO A 281 22.12 6.47 1.84
N PHE A 282 22.10 7.73 1.41
CA PHE A 282 23.17 8.68 1.68
C PHE A 282 23.01 9.41 3.02
N THR A 283 21.94 9.11 3.79
CA THR A 283 21.72 9.79 5.07
C THR A 283 21.44 8.82 6.19
N THR A 284 22.07 9.09 7.34
CA THR A 284 21.80 8.44 8.62
C THR A 284 21.14 9.40 9.61
N SER A 285 20.94 10.68 9.22
CA SER A 285 20.28 11.67 10.07
C SER A 285 18.80 11.34 10.23
N LEU A 286 18.35 11.12 11.46
CA LEU A 286 16.96 10.79 11.79
C LEU A 286 15.98 11.86 11.28
N THR A 287 16.32 13.14 11.43
CA THR A 287 15.50 14.25 10.93
C THR A 287 15.31 14.18 9.41
N LEU A 288 16.40 13.92 8.66
CA LEU A 288 16.31 13.82 7.21
C LEU A 288 15.53 12.57 6.77
N LEU A 289 15.69 11.45 7.49
CA LEU A 289 14.89 10.24 7.26
C LEU A 289 13.39 10.51 7.45
N PHE A 290 12.99 11.26 8.49
CA PHE A 290 11.59 11.69 8.67
C PHE A 290 11.10 12.54 7.50
N LEU A 291 11.89 13.50 7.03
CA LEU A 291 11.54 14.34 5.88
C LEU A 291 11.38 13.50 4.60
N LEU A 292 12.30 12.57 4.34
CA LEU A 292 12.23 11.67 3.18
C LEU A 292 11.03 10.73 3.26
N CYS A 293 10.75 10.12 4.43
CA CYS A 293 9.56 9.28 4.64
C CYS A 293 8.25 10.07 4.49
N GLY A 294 8.22 11.29 5.04
CA GLY A 294 7.07 12.19 4.90
C GLY A 294 6.83 12.58 3.45
N TRP A 295 7.89 12.92 2.72
CA TRP A 295 7.81 13.24 1.29
C TRP A 295 7.36 12.04 0.44
N LEU A 296 7.87 10.83 0.73
CA LEU A 296 7.38 9.60 0.10
C LEU A 296 5.90 9.38 0.36
N GLY A 297 5.47 9.54 1.62
CA GLY A 297 4.07 9.41 2.01
C GLY A 297 3.18 10.42 1.28
N ALA A 298 3.60 11.68 1.19
CA ALA A 298 2.91 12.73 0.46
C ALA A 298 2.84 12.43 -1.04
N SER A 299 3.97 12.11 -1.65
CA SER A 299 4.06 11.83 -3.10
C SER A 299 3.24 10.59 -3.46
N LEU A 300 3.52 9.43 -2.84
CA LEU A 300 2.83 8.18 -3.17
C LEU A 300 1.35 8.21 -2.76
N GLY A 301 0.99 8.97 -1.71
CA GLY A 301 -0.39 9.16 -1.27
C GLY A 301 -1.30 9.78 -2.33
N ALA A 302 -0.77 10.68 -3.15
CA ALA A 302 -1.47 11.33 -4.25
C ALA A 302 -1.74 10.39 -5.45
N SER A 303 -0.99 9.29 -5.59
CA SER A 303 -1.03 8.44 -6.78
C SER A 303 -2.32 7.64 -6.92
N GLN A 304 -2.81 7.03 -5.85
CA GLN A 304 -3.91 6.05 -5.88
C GLN A 304 -5.21 6.59 -6.49
N PRO A 305 -5.75 7.76 -6.07
CA PRO A 305 -6.97 8.31 -6.66
C PRO A 305 -6.77 8.66 -8.14
N ASN A 306 -5.59 9.18 -8.52
CA ASN A 306 -5.29 9.56 -9.89
C ASN A 306 -5.12 8.35 -10.82
N VAL A 307 -4.50 7.27 -10.35
CA VAL A 307 -4.41 6.00 -11.11
C VAL A 307 -5.80 5.44 -11.39
N LEU A 308 -6.71 5.43 -10.39
CA LEU A 308 -8.07 4.95 -10.59
C LEU A 308 -8.85 5.85 -11.54
N SER A 309 -8.73 7.18 -11.41
CA SER A 309 -9.36 8.13 -12.32
C SER A 309 -8.91 7.91 -13.75
N LEU A 310 -7.59 7.83 -13.98
CA LEU A 310 -7.04 7.55 -15.31
C LEU A 310 -7.48 6.20 -15.86
N LEU A 311 -7.48 5.15 -15.03
CA LEU A 311 -7.90 3.83 -15.48
C LEU A 311 -9.35 3.85 -15.98
N HIS A 312 -10.24 4.59 -15.31
CA HIS A 312 -11.60 4.81 -15.77
C HIS A 312 -11.67 5.59 -17.08
N GLN A 313 -10.80 6.61 -17.27
CA GLN A 313 -10.80 7.47 -18.47
C GLN A 313 -10.26 6.76 -19.71
N VAL A 314 -9.22 5.93 -19.55
CA VAL A 314 -8.51 5.31 -20.69
C VAL A 314 -9.05 3.93 -21.05
N THR A 315 -9.81 3.30 -20.16
CA THR A 315 -10.36 1.95 -20.40
C THR A 315 -11.65 2.04 -21.21
N PRO A 316 -11.82 1.23 -22.27
CA PRO A 316 -13.07 1.18 -23.03
C PRO A 316 -14.29 0.90 -22.16
N ASP A 317 -15.42 1.49 -22.55
CA ASP A 317 -16.70 1.30 -21.84
C ASP A 317 -17.05 -0.19 -21.68
N GLY A 318 -17.52 -0.54 -20.49
CA GLY A 318 -17.88 -1.91 -20.13
C GLY A 318 -16.73 -2.83 -19.71
N ARG A 319 -15.44 -2.38 -19.81
CA ARG A 319 -14.26 -3.16 -19.41
C ARG A 319 -13.50 -2.58 -18.20
N VAL A 320 -14.02 -1.52 -17.58
CA VAL A 320 -13.36 -0.84 -16.44
C VAL A 320 -13.20 -1.79 -15.24
N GLY A 321 -14.18 -2.64 -14.96
CA GLY A 321 -14.09 -3.65 -13.91
C GLY A 321 -12.95 -4.65 -14.15
N GLU A 322 -12.73 -5.05 -15.41
CA GLU A 322 -11.63 -5.92 -15.82
C GLU A 322 -10.27 -5.24 -15.62
N ALA A 323 -10.14 -3.98 -16.02
CA ALA A 323 -8.92 -3.20 -15.83
C ALA A 323 -8.56 -3.02 -14.34
N ILE A 324 -9.57 -2.76 -13.49
CA ILE A 324 -9.39 -2.69 -12.02
C ILE A 324 -8.98 -4.05 -11.46
N GLY A 325 -9.55 -5.14 -11.98
CA GLY A 325 -9.17 -6.51 -11.61
C GLY A 325 -7.70 -6.82 -11.91
N ILE A 326 -7.25 -6.48 -13.12
CA ILE A 326 -5.83 -6.63 -13.52
C ILE A 326 -4.91 -5.81 -12.62
N ARG A 327 -5.27 -4.55 -12.36
CA ARG A 327 -4.52 -3.69 -11.45
C ARG A 327 -4.38 -4.31 -10.06
N THR A 328 -5.48 -4.81 -9.50
CA THR A 328 -5.50 -5.46 -8.18
C THR A 328 -4.64 -6.73 -8.16
N MET A 329 -4.70 -7.52 -9.22
CA MET A 329 -3.84 -8.71 -9.38
C MET A 329 -2.35 -8.32 -9.41
N LEU A 330 -1.98 -7.29 -10.17
CA LEU A 330 -0.60 -6.79 -10.22
C LEU A 330 -0.14 -6.29 -8.86
N MET A 331 -0.97 -5.56 -8.12
CA MET A 331 -0.64 -5.10 -6.76
C MET A 331 -0.43 -6.26 -5.80
N ASN A 332 -1.33 -7.25 -5.78
CA ASN A 332 -1.19 -8.42 -4.91
C ASN A 332 0.05 -9.26 -5.26
N ALA A 333 0.34 -9.42 -6.55
CA ALA A 333 1.57 -10.08 -7.00
C ALA A 333 2.82 -9.30 -6.55
N SER A 334 2.81 -7.97 -6.64
CA SER A 334 3.88 -7.11 -6.13
C SER A 334 4.10 -7.33 -4.64
N HIS A 335 3.06 -7.26 -3.83
CA HIS A 335 3.13 -7.47 -2.37
C HIS A 335 3.67 -8.86 -1.98
N ALA A 336 3.47 -9.87 -2.82
CA ALA A 336 3.99 -11.21 -2.56
C ALA A 336 5.45 -11.40 -3.04
N ILE A 337 5.83 -10.82 -4.18
CA ILE A 337 7.09 -11.08 -4.86
C ILE A 337 8.18 -10.07 -4.47
N LEU A 338 7.83 -8.77 -4.41
CA LEU A 338 8.83 -7.72 -4.23
C LEU A 338 9.60 -7.79 -2.92
N PRO A 339 9.00 -8.12 -1.75
CA PRO A 339 9.78 -8.27 -0.52
C PRO A 339 10.84 -9.38 -0.62
N LEU A 340 10.57 -10.46 -1.37
CA LEU A 340 11.59 -11.49 -1.63
C LEU A 340 12.73 -10.93 -2.47
N LEU A 341 12.40 -10.22 -3.55
CA LEU A 341 13.43 -9.63 -4.43
C LEU A 341 14.28 -8.60 -3.69
N PHE A 342 13.67 -7.75 -2.87
CA PHE A 342 14.39 -6.77 -2.05
C PHE A 342 15.25 -7.45 -0.99
N GLY A 343 14.74 -8.50 -0.34
CA GLY A 343 15.46 -9.27 0.66
C GLY A 343 16.67 -9.98 0.09
N PHE A 344 16.53 -10.68 -1.04
CA PHE A 344 17.64 -11.34 -1.74
C PHE A 344 18.63 -10.30 -2.28
N GLY A 345 18.16 -9.24 -2.96
CA GLY A 345 19.02 -8.17 -3.47
C GLY A 345 19.79 -7.48 -2.34
N GLY A 346 19.10 -7.13 -1.25
CA GLY A 346 19.72 -6.50 -0.08
C GLY A 346 20.76 -7.36 0.61
N SER A 347 20.54 -8.68 0.70
CA SER A 347 21.52 -9.59 1.32
C SER A 347 22.76 -9.86 0.47
N VAL A 348 22.66 -9.75 -0.87
CA VAL A 348 23.78 -10.04 -1.79
C VAL A 348 24.57 -8.77 -2.14
N ILE A 349 23.87 -7.64 -2.37
CA ILE A 349 24.48 -6.39 -2.90
C ILE A 349 24.48 -5.26 -1.85
N GLY A 350 23.76 -5.46 -0.74
CA GLY A 350 23.56 -4.46 0.31
C GLY A 350 22.21 -3.72 0.20
N ALA A 351 21.72 -3.21 1.33
CA ALA A 351 20.40 -2.57 1.44
C ALA A 351 20.24 -1.37 0.49
N ALA A 352 21.31 -0.60 0.25
CA ALA A 352 21.31 0.54 -0.66
C ALA A 352 20.90 0.17 -2.09
N SER A 353 21.22 -1.06 -2.55
CA SER A 353 20.91 -1.51 -3.90
C SER A 353 19.41 -1.55 -4.19
N ALA A 354 18.59 -1.96 -3.23
CA ALA A 354 17.14 -2.00 -3.36
C ALA A 354 16.55 -0.59 -3.53
N PHE A 355 17.08 0.39 -2.78
CA PHE A 355 16.69 1.79 -2.92
C PHE A 355 17.05 2.35 -4.30
N TRP A 356 18.29 2.15 -4.76
CA TRP A 356 18.75 2.66 -6.06
C TRP A 356 18.05 1.99 -7.23
N ALA A 357 17.86 0.66 -7.18
CA ALA A 357 17.14 -0.05 -8.24
C ALA A 357 15.69 0.44 -8.36
N THR A 358 14.97 0.55 -7.26
CA THR A 358 13.60 1.06 -7.25
C THR A 358 13.56 2.52 -7.68
N GLY A 359 14.47 3.35 -7.19
CA GLY A 359 14.58 4.76 -7.58
C GLY A 359 14.81 4.92 -9.08
N ALA A 360 15.76 4.19 -9.65
CA ALA A 360 16.05 4.21 -11.08
C ALA A 360 14.86 3.73 -11.93
N LEU A 361 14.19 2.64 -11.52
CA LEU A 361 13.00 2.13 -12.20
C LEU A 361 11.84 3.14 -12.16
N MET A 362 11.64 3.83 -11.04
CA MET A 362 10.59 4.85 -10.92
C MET A 362 10.89 6.08 -11.76
N VAL A 363 12.12 6.60 -11.72
CA VAL A 363 12.51 7.75 -12.55
C VAL A 363 12.46 7.38 -14.04
N GLY A 364 13.05 6.27 -14.43
CA GLY A 364 13.04 5.79 -15.81
C GLY A 364 11.63 5.47 -16.31
N GLY A 365 10.82 4.81 -15.50
CA GLY A 365 9.41 4.51 -15.79
C GLY A 365 8.58 5.78 -15.92
N GLY A 366 8.74 6.74 -15.00
CA GLY A 366 8.08 8.03 -15.04
C GLY A 366 8.46 8.85 -16.27
N ALA A 367 9.74 8.91 -16.62
CA ALA A 367 10.22 9.59 -17.82
C ALA A 367 9.67 8.94 -19.11
N LYS A 368 9.70 7.59 -19.20
CA LYS A 368 9.14 6.85 -20.34
C LYS A 368 7.64 7.08 -20.52
N ILE A 369 6.87 7.01 -19.42
CA ILE A 369 5.43 7.27 -19.45
C ILE A 369 5.17 8.73 -19.83
N GLY A 370 5.95 9.67 -19.29
CA GLY A 370 5.85 11.10 -19.64
C GLY A 370 6.09 11.35 -21.12
N TYR A 371 7.10 10.71 -21.69
CA TYR A 371 7.38 10.80 -23.14
C TYR A 371 6.23 10.19 -23.96
N SER A 372 5.74 9.01 -23.60
CA SER A 372 4.61 8.36 -24.26
C SER A 372 3.35 9.21 -24.22
N VAL A 373 2.98 9.75 -23.06
CA VAL A 373 1.80 10.62 -22.88
C VAL A 373 1.92 11.90 -23.70
N ARG A 374 3.11 12.50 -23.76
CA ARG A 374 3.37 13.70 -24.59
C ARG A 374 3.18 13.42 -26.09
N ASN A 375 3.56 12.23 -26.53
CA ASN A 375 3.42 11.84 -27.95
C ASN A 375 1.98 11.44 -28.33
N MET A 376 1.16 11.04 -27.36
CA MET A 376 -0.27 10.71 -27.57
C MET A 376 -1.20 11.92 -27.59
N ARG A 377 -0.70 13.12 -27.27
CA ARG A 377 -1.49 14.36 -27.37
C ARG A 377 -1.76 14.67 -28.83
N ASP A 378 -2.99 15.14 -29.10
CA ASP A 378 -3.42 15.54 -30.43
C ASP A 378 -2.46 16.62 -31.00
N PRO A 379 -2.04 16.55 -32.29
CA PRO A 379 -1.21 17.59 -32.90
C PRO A 379 -1.76 19.01 -32.75
N ALA A 380 -3.08 19.17 -32.68
CA ALA A 380 -3.73 20.46 -32.44
C ALA A 380 -3.51 20.99 -31.00
N GLU A 381 -3.53 20.13 -29.99
CA GLU A 381 -3.24 20.50 -28.58
C GLU A 381 -1.77 20.87 -28.41
N LYS A 382 -0.85 20.16 -29.08
CA LYS A 382 0.59 20.49 -29.10
C LYS A 382 0.85 21.89 -29.69
N LEU A 383 0.20 22.21 -30.79
CA LEU A 383 0.37 23.51 -31.46
C LEU A 383 -0.11 24.70 -30.61
N VAL A 384 -1.13 24.50 -29.80
CA VAL A 384 -1.66 25.54 -28.89
C VAL A 384 -0.73 25.73 -27.70
N GLU A 385 -0.18 24.66 -27.14
CA GLU A 385 0.73 24.68 -26.00
C GLU A 385 2.10 25.28 -26.39
N ASP A 386 2.66 24.88 -27.53
CA ASP A 386 3.91 25.44 -28.08
C ASP A 386 3.78 26.95 -28.36
N LYS A 387 2.64 27.40 -28.91
CA LYS A 387 2.37 28.83 -29.10
C LYS A 387 2.16 29.58 -27.79
N ALA A 388 1.69 28.95 -26.73
CA ALA A 388 1.55 29.58 -25.42
C ALA A 388 2.95 29.76 -24.78
N ILE A 389 3.80 28.76 -24.87
CA ILE A 389 5.20 28.84 -24.39
C ILE A 389 5.99 29.90 -25.14
N GLU A 390 5.91 29.95 -26.49
CA GLU A 390 6.56 30.99 -27.28
C GLU A 390 6.07 32.42 -26.92
N ARG A 391 4.79 32.56 -26.53
CA ARG A 391 4.27 33.83 -26.08
C ARG A 391 4.81 34.28 -24.72
N GLU A 392 4.95 33.34 -23.79
CA GLU A 392 5.53 33.61 -22.47
C GLU A 392 7.02 33.95 -22.58
N GLU A 393 7.79 33.20 -23.37
CA GLU A 393 9.21 33.52 -23.62
C GLU A 393 9.40 34.89 -24.30
N ASN A 394 8.54 35.24 -25.25
CA ASN A 394 8.59 36.56 -25.89
C ASN A 394 8.18 37.72 -24.97
N ILE A 395 7.35 37.44 -23.95
CA ILE A 395 6.98 38.44 -22.93
C ILE A 395 8.13 38.68 -21.96
N ASP A 396 8.83 37.62 -21.55
CA ASP A 396 9.98 37.74 -20.66
C ASP A 396 11.21 38.36 -21.35
N PHE A 397 11.41 38.10 -22.64
CA PHE A 397 12.45 38.76 -23.43
C PHE A 397 12.23 40.29 -23.51
N LYS A 398 10.98 40.70 -23.72
CA LYS A 398 10.62 42.14 -23.76
C LYS A 398 10.65 42.84 -22.40
N LYS A 399 10.61 42.09 -21.28
CA LYS A 399 10.77 42.66 -19.93
C LYS A 399 12.23 42.84 -19.52
N ASN A 400 13.14 42.05 -20.07
CA ASN A 400 14.57 42.15 -19.78
C ASN A 400 15.33 43.18 -20.64
N ASP A 401 14.70 43.68 -21.71
CA ASP A 401 15.27 44.71 -22.60
C ASP A 401 14.81 46.16 -22.26
N LYS A 402 14.19 46.33 -21.09
CA LYS A 402 13.82 47.64 -20.52
C LYS A 402 14.47 47.85 -19.17
#